data_54198ea57f35326d4225698c1b9e2ce5
#
_entry.id   54198ea57f35326d4225698c1b9e2ce5
#
_cell.length_a   1.000
_cell.length_b   1.000
_cell.length_c   1.000
_cell.angle_alpha   90.00
_cell.angle_beta   90.00
_cell.angle_gamma   90.00
#
_symmetry.space_group_name_H-M   'P 1'
#
loop_
_entity.id
_entity.type
_entity.pdbx_description
1 polymer ?
#
loop_
_entity_poly.entity_id
_entity_poly.type
_entity_poly.pdbx_seq_one_letter_code
_entity_poly.pdbx_strand_id
1 'polypeptide(L)'
;NGNPFGVSQAISFTGTGEMDNGFGYKFYTEMAGQDMTADSSYVQFDAGDMGKFGIDQGVGQYGIGTIALSIPTAYEEADHAVGVLADGLDVTGDAQVLGYVNDFSGVNVSIEYNPSNGSTSKSEAGGHTGTSTDPLQSGSNVNIALKYAVPEMDGLELRIGASETDNTDATVNDDSELTAAVRYAVGSVTVGYQQSEIQSGTAATAGESVQAYGVAFNVNDSLSVSYAVNKNKQDNTGTAAADVTEKSTGIMAAYTMGSASLRVAHNEGKDVNGVAGATDDNLEVSLSLSF
;
A
#
# COMPACT_ATOMS: atom_id res chain seq x y z
N ASN A 1 14.81 16.54 -19.19
CA ASN A 1 14.66 17.05 -17.82
C ASN A 1 13.37 17.87 -17.78
N GLY A 2 12.37 17.42 -16.98
CA GLY A 2 11.12 18.10 -16.75
C GLY A 2 11.25 19.24 -15.72
N ASN A 3 10.13 19.93 -15.45
CA ASN A 3 10.06 20.90 -14.37
C ASN A 3 10.10 20.16 -13.02
N PRO A 4 11.07 20.44 -12.13
CA PRO A 4 11.17 19.73 -10.84
C PRO A 4 10.20 20.25 -9.76
N PHE A 5 9.40 21.27 -10.05
CA PHE A 5 8.47 21.86 -9.09
C PHE A 5 7.05 21.34 -9.31
N GLY A 6 6.41 20.87 -8.26
CA GLY A 6 5.03 20.44 -8.23
C GLY A 6 4.24 21.03 -7.06
N VAL A 7 2.94 21.14 -7.22
CA VAL A 7 2.00 21.48 -6.14
C VAL A 7 0.92 20.40 -6.12
N SER A 8 0.80 19.71 -5.00
CA SER A 8 -0.29 18.75 -4.78
C SER A 8 -1.58 19.51 -4.46
N GLN A 9 -2.68 19.09 -5.07
CA GLN A 9 -4.00 19.67 -4.87
C GLN A 9 -5.00 18.55 -4.59
N ALA A 10 -5.69 18.65 -3.46
CA ALA A 10 -6.78 17.76 -3.12
C ALA A 10 -7.82 18.50 -2.25
N ILE A 11 -9.08 18.14 -2.42
CA ILE A 11 -10.20 18.57 -1.56
C ILE A 11 -10.95 17.32 -1.16
N SER A 12 -11.09 17.10 0.15
CA SER A 12 -11.86 16.00 0.69
C SER A 12 -13.07 16.48 1.48
N PHE A 13 -14.12 15.66 1.44
CA PHE A 13 -15.33 15.85 2.24
C PHE A 13 -15.53 14.62 3.12
N THR A 14 -15.81 14.86 4.39
CA THR A 14 -16.16 13.81 5.35
C THR A 14 -17.49 14.13 6.01
N GLY A 15 -18.40 13.17 5.98
CA GLY A 15 -19.67 13.20 6.70
C GLY A 15 -19.76 12.04 7.69
N THR A 16 -20.29 12.29 8.89
CA THR A 16 -20.53 11.25 9.89
C THR A 16 -21.92 11.42 10.47
N GLY A 17 -22.49 10.33 10.94
CA GLY A 17 -23.80 10.35 11.61
C GLY A 17 -24.09 9.00 12.26
N GLU A 18 -25.31 8.90 12.81
CA GLU A 18 -25.82 7.69 13.44
C GLU A 18 -27.20 7.38 12.86
N MET A 19 -27.48 6.13 12.63
CA MET A 19 -28.77 5.63 12.16
C MET A 19 -29.68 5.31 13.36
N ASP A 20 -30.98 5.22 13.14
CA ASP A 20 -32.01 4.97 14.17
C ASP A 20 -31.77 3.63 14.93
N ASN A 21 -31.04 2.70 14.33
CA ASN A 21 -30.67 1.43 14.95
C ASN A 21 -29.38 1.50 15.79
N GLY A 22 -28.78 2.69 15.94
CA GLY A 22 -27.55 2.92 16.70
C GLY A 22 -26.25 2.64 15.93
N PHE A 23 -26.32 2.30 14.63
CA PHE A 23 -25.10 2.17 13.81
C PHE A 23 -24.57 3.54 13.45
N GLY A 24 -23.26 3.74 13.68
CA GLY A 24 -22.56 4.88 13.13
C GLY A 24 -22.35 4.72 11.63
N TYR A 25 -22.27 5.84 10.92
CA TYR A 25 -21.79 5.82 9.54
C TYR A 25 -20.77 6.92 9.28
N LYS A 26 -19.87 6.66 8.33
CA LYS A 26 -18.91 7.63 7.82
C LYS A 26 -18.89 7.56 6.31
N PHE A 27 -18.98 8.72 5.68
CA PHE A 27 -18.77 8.91 4.25
C PHE A 27 -17.52 9.77 4.04
N TYR A 28 -16.71 9.42 3.06
CA TYR A 28 -15.56 10.18 2.62
C TYR A 28 -15.54 10.21 1.11
N THR A 29 -15.12 11.34 0.54
CA THR A 29 -14.78 11.46 -0.86
C THR A 29 -13.67 12.49 -1.04
N GLU A 30 -12.79 12.25 -1.99
CA GLU A 30 -11.69 13.12 -2.36
C GLU A 30 -11.71 13.42 -3.85
N MET A 31 -11.40 14.66 -4.19
CA MET A 31 -11.07 15.10 -5.53
C MET A 31 -9.62 15.58 -5.51
N ALA A 32 -8.80 15.02 -6.39
CA ALA A 32 -7.37 15.30 -6.42
C ALA A 32 -6.87 15.59 -7.83
N GLY A 33 -5.58 15.99 -7.91
CA GLY A 33 -4.92 16.31 -9.16
C GLY A 33 -5.26 17.70 -9.71
N GLN A 34 -4.63 18.06 -10.82
CA GLN A 34 -4.80 19.37 -11.44
C GLN A 34 -6.21 19.58 -11.98
N ASP A 35 -6.87 18.53 -12.41
CA ASP A 35 -8.23 18.55 -12.96
C ASP A 35 -9.32 18.38 -11.88
N MET A 36 -8.94 18.21 -10.61
CA MET A 36 -9.85 18.03 -9.49
C MET A 36 -10.90 16.93 -9.76
N THR A 37 -10.47 15.82 -10.30
CA THR A 37 -11.31 14.67 -10.59
C THR A 37 -11.54 13.82 -9.34
N ALA A 38 -12.62 13.02 -9.32
CA ALA A 38 -12.85 12.06 -8.25
C ALA A 38 -11.67 11.09 -8.18
N ASP A 39 -11.06 11.01 -7.01
CA ASP A 39 -9.89 10.20 -6.74
C ASP A 39 -10.30 8.97 -5.92
N SER A 40 -10.81 9.18 -4.73
CA SER A 40 -11.15 8.10 -3.81
C SER A 40 -12.42 8.40 -3.02
N SER A 41 -13.11 7.35 -2.60
CA SER A 41 -14.30 7.49 -1.75
C SER A 41 -14.60 6.21 -0.97
N TYR A 42 -15.26 6.35 0.18
CA TYR A 42 -15.82 5.22 0.91
C TYR A 42 -17.08 5.55 1.68
N VAL A 43 -17.87 4.51 1.94
CA VAL A 43 -18.95 4.52 2.92
C VAL A 43 -18.69 3.39 3.91
N GLN A 44 -18.61 3.70 5.19
CA GLN A 44 -18.38 2.74 6.27
C GLN A 44 -19.51 2.82 7.29
N PHE A 45 -19.98 1.69 7.76
CA PHE A 45 -20.92 1.52 8.84
C PHE A 45 -20.20 0.89 10.05
N ASP A 46 -20.37 1.49 11.22
CA ASP A 46 -19.85 1.01 12.49
C ASP A 46 -20.98 0.36 13.28
N ALA A 47 -20.91 -0.96 13.41
CA ALA A 47 -21.91 -1.79 14.10
C ALA A 47 -21.47 -2.15 15.54
N GLY A 48 -20.56 -1.37 16.13
CA GLY A 48 -20.02 -1.59 17.46
C GLY A 48 -19.24 -2.91 17.55
N ASP A 49 -19.61 -3.79 18.49
CA ASP A 49 -18.93 -5.06 18.71
C ASP A 49 -18.96 -6.01 17.50
N MET A 50 -19.86 -5.77 16.54
CA MET A 50 -19.92 -6.53 15.29
C MET A 50 -18.90 -6.06 14.26
N GLY A 51 -18.14 -5.00 14.53
CA GLY A 51 -17.14 -4.45 13.64
C GLY A 51 -17.65 -3.39 12.67
N LYS A 52 -16.80 -3.04 11.72
CA LYS A 52 -17.09 -2.05 10.67
C LYS A 52 -17.10 -2.73 9.33
N PHE A 53 -18.05 -2.33 8.49
CA PHE A 53 -18.15 -2.83 7.12
C PHE A 53 -18.52 -1.69 6.17
N GLY A 54 -18.20 -1.84 4.91
CA GLY A 54 -18.50 -0.78 3.95
C GLY A 54 -18.06 -1.09 2.54
N ILE A 55 -18.13 -0.05 1.73
CA ILE A 55 -17.64 -0.03 0.35
C ILE A 55 -16.52 0.99 0.31
N ASP A 56 -15.40 0.61 -0.25
CA ASP A 56 -14.23 1.46 -0.48
C ASP A 56 -13.92 1.52 -1.98
N GLN A 57 -13.49 2.66 -2.42
CA GLN A 57 -12.97 2.91 -3.76
C GLN A 57 -11.70 3.75 -3.64
N GLY A 58 -10.55 3.10 -3.72
CA GLY A 58 -9.24 3.75 -3.81
C GLY A 58 -8.66 4.34 -2.51
N VAL A 59 -9.33 4.17 -1.36
CA VAL A 59 -8.80 4.70 -0.08
C VAL A 59 -7.95 3.67 0.67
N GLY A 60 -8.16 2.37 0.40
CA GLY A 60 -7.40 1.30 1.07
C GLY A 60 -7.75 1.08 2.54
N GLN A 61 -9.06 1.20 2.86
CA GLN A 61 -9.56 1.06 4.24
C GLN A 61 -9.55 -0.37 4.75
N TYR A 62 -9.47 -1.36 3.86
CA TYR A 62 -9.68 -2.76 4.17
C TYR A 62 -8.57 -3.64 3.60
N GLY A 63 -8.55 -4.89 4.04
CA GLY A 63 -7.76 -5.96 3.47
C GLY A 63 -6.24 -5.80 3.62
N ILE A 64 -5.54 -6.45 2.70
CA ILE A 64 -4.07 -6.57 2.70
C ILE A 64 -3.38 -5.22 2.48
N GLY A 65 -4.00 -4.29 1.75
CA GLY A 65 -3.50 -2.94 1.56
C GLY A 65 -3.24 -2.18 2.86
N THR A 66 -3.97 -2.52 3.94
CA THR A 66 -3.76 -1.90 5.26
C THR A 66 -2.42 -2.27 5.93
N ILE A 67 -1.71 -3.25 5.38
CA ILE A 67 -0.40 -3.70 5.84
C ILE A 67 0.66 -3.65 4.74
N ALA A 68 0.35 -3.06 3.59
CA ALA A 68 1.34 -2.76 2.57
C ALA A 68 2.44 -1.91 3.20
N LEU A 69 3.67 -2.18 2.84
CA LEU A 69 4.88 -1.53 3.36
C LEU A 69 4.86 -1.22 4.87
N SER A 70 5.09 -2.27 5.65
CA SER A 70 5.03 -2.21 7.12
C SER A 70 6.32 -1.69 7.78
N ILE A 71 7.31 -1.25 7.01
CA ILE A 71 8.58 -0.72 7.53
C ILE A 71 8.45 0.75 7.98
N PRO A 72 9.21 1.18 8.99
CA PRO A 72 9.15 2.56 9.45
C PRO A 72 9.97 3.49 8.56
N THR A 73 9.35 4.60 8.11
CA THR A 73 10.01 5.68 7.38
C THR A 73 9.67 7.03 7.98
N ALA A 74 10.53 8.03 7.80
CA ALA A 74 10.29 9.39 8.24
C ALA A 74 9.50 10.21 7.20
N TYR A 75 9.51 9.76 5.94
CA TYR A 75 8.80 10.40 4.83
C TYR A 75 8.40 9.34 3.80
N GLU A 76 8.96 9.34 2.61
CA GLU A 76 8.64 8.43 1.51
C GLU A 76 9.20 7.01 1.73
N GLU A 77 8.81 6.10 0.88
CA GLU A 77 9.35 4.76 0.80
C GLU A 77 10.69 4.74 0.04
N ALA A 78 11.50 3.70 0.26
CA ALA A 78 12.85 3.66 -0.31
C ALA A 78 12.87 3.47 -1.83
N ASP A 79 11.80 2.92 -2.41
CA ASP A 79 11.61 2.70 -3.85
C ASP A 79 10.95 3.89 -4.55
N HIS A 80 10.51 4.90 -3.81
CA HIS A 80 9.82 6.05 -4.39
C HIS A 80 10.64 6.72 -5.49
N ALA A 81 10.06 6.77 -6.69
CA ALA A 81 10.59 7.42 -7.89
C ALA A 81 11.96 6.93 -8.40
N VAL A 82 12.39 5.70 -8.09
CA VAL A 82 13.67 5.13 -8.56
C VAL A 82 13.51 3.87 -9.41
N GLY A 83 12.33 3.64 -9.99
CA GLY A 83 12.08 2.55 -10.93
C GLY A 83 12.31 1.14 -10.38
N VAL A 84 12.24 0.96 -9.07
CA VAL A 84 12.24 -0.35 -8.41
C VAL A 84 10.80 -0.72 -8.10
N LEU A 85 10.35 -1.86 -8.60
CA LEU A 85 9.02 -2.40 -8.32
C LEU A 85 9.05 -3.13 -6.97
N ALA A 86 8.83 -2.42 -5.90
CA ALA A 86 8.97 -2.96 -4.56
C ALA A 86 7.78 -2.62 -3.64
N ASP A 87 6.57 -2.62 -4.19
CA ASP A 87 5.35 -2.31 -3.45
C ASP A 87 5.00 -3.39 -2.41
N GLY A 88 5.68 -4.52 -2.47
CA GLY A 88 5.51 -5.61 -1.51
C GLY A 88 4.20 -6.37 -1.65
N LEU A 89 3.19 -5.78 -2.25
CA LEU A 89 1.87 -6.38 -2.46
C LEU A 89 1.20 -5.73 -3.67
N ASP A 90 0.56 -6.55 -4.49
CA ASP A 90 -0.35 -6.08 -5.54
C ASP A 90 -1.76 -5.93 -4.94
N VAL A 91 -2.06 -4.74 -4.49
CA VAL A 91 -3.38 -4.42 -3.93
C VAL A 91 -4.38 -4.10 -5.02
N THR A 92 -5.67 -4.31 -4.75
CA THR A 92 -6.74 -4.13 -5.75
C THR A 92 -6.93 -2.69 -6.26
N GLY A 93 -6.11 -1.76 -5.81
CA GLY A 93 -6.04 -0.38 -6.29
C GLY A 93 -7.38 0.37 -6.23
N ASP A 94 -7.74 1.03 -7.32
CA ASP A 94 -8.95 1.88 -7.42
C ASP A 94 -10.27 1.10 -7.59
N ALA A 95 -10.24 -0.22 -7.42
CA ALA A 95 -11.44 -1.04 -7.54
C ALA A 95 -12.44 -0.77 -6.43
N GLN A 96 -13.73 -0.94 -6.72
CA GLN A 96 -14.77 -0.90 -5.70
C GLN A 96 -14.78 -2.22 -4.93
N VAL A 97 -14.54 -2.15 -3.64
CA VAL A 97 -14.43 -3.32 -2.77
C VAL A 97 -15.45 -3.29 -1.65
N LEU A 98 -15.86 -4.48 -1.20
CA LEU A 98 -16.57 -4.67 0.04
C LEU A 98 -15.56 -4.99 1.13
N GLY A 99 -15.62 -4.26 2.24
CA GLY A 99 -14.68 -4.42 3.31
C GLY A 99 -15.33 -4.70 4.67
N TYR A 100 -14.58 -5.38 5.51
CA TYR A 100 -14.90 -5.62 6.91
C TYR A 100 -13.65 -5.50 7.77
N VAL A 101 -13.77 -4.87 8.94
CA VAL A 101 -12.72 -4.79 9.94
C VAL A 101 -13.28 -4.92 11.36
N ASN A 102 -12.61 -5.69 12.19
CA ASN A 102 -12.94 -5.83 13.61
C ASN A 102 -11.72 -6.26 14.43
N ASP A 103 -11.80 -6.06 15.73
CA ASP A 103 -10.80 -6.50 16.69
C ASP A 103 -11.31 -7.73 17.47
N PHE A 104 -10.62 -8.85 17.33
CA PHE A 104 -10.91 -10.09 18.02
C PHE A 104 -9.81 -10.40 19.03
N SER A 105 -10.08 -10.13 20.31
CA SER A 105 -9.13 -10.41 21.41
C SER A 105 -7.72 -9.81 21.17
N GLY A 106 -7.66 -8.60 20.64
CA GLY A 106 -6.40 -7.89 20.38
C GLY A 106 -5.79 -8.17 19.00
N VAL A 107 -6.41 -9.02 18.19
CA VAL A 107 -6.05 -9.19 16.79
C VAL A 107 -7.00 -8.35 15.95
N ASN A 108 -6.48 -7.34 15.25
CA ASN A 108 -7.23 -6.60 14.25
C ASN A 108 -7.30 -7.45 12.97
N VAL A 109 -8.49 -7.75 12.51
CA VAL A 109 -8.78 -8.52 11.30
C VAL A 109 -9.41 -7.59 10.28
N SER A 110 -8.81 -7.47 9.10
CA SER A 110 -9.34 -6.70 7.97
C SER A 110 -9.51 -7.61 6.76
N ILE A 111 -10.69 -7.62 6.19
CA ILE A 111 -11.04 -8.45 5.02
C ILE A 111 -11.55 -7.53 3.92
N GLU A 112 -11.16 -7.85 2.70
CA GLU A 112 -11.60 -7.16 1.50
C GLU A 112 -12.07 -8.18 0.46
N TYR A 113 -13.13 -7.84 -0.24
CA TYR A 113 -13.64 -8.60 -1.37
C TYR A 113 -13.91 -7.67 -2.54
N ASN A 114 -13.24 -7.92 -3.64
CA ASN A 114 -13.49 -7.30 -4.92
C ASN A 114 -14.23 -8.29 -5.82
N PRO A 115 -15.48 -8.04 -6.22
CA PRO A 115 -16.26 -8.97 -7.03
C PRO A 115 -15.75 -9.10 -8.46
N SER A 116 -14.93 -8.15 -8.94
CA SER A 116 -14.36 -8.18 -10.29
C SER A 116 -13.12 -7.30 -10.36
N ASN A 117 -11.97 -7.91 -10.38
CA ASN A 117 -10.69 -7.21 -10.56
C ASN A 117 -10.34 -6.94 -12.04
N GLY A 118 -11.30 -7.05 -12.91
CA GLY A 118 -11.13 -6.87 -14.36
C GLY A 118 -11.47 -5.48 -14.85
N SER A 119 -10.88 -5.14 -15.99
CA SER A 119 -10.90 -3.82 -16.63
C SER A 119 -12.24 -3.40 -17.25
N THR A 120 -13.28 -4.19 -17.19
CA THR A 120 -14.59 -3.82 -17.74
C THR A 120 -15.49 -3.27 -16.66
N SER A 121 -15.08 -2.20 -16.02
CA SER A 121 -15.96 -1.47 -15.13
C SER A 121 -17.19 -0.98 -15.90
N LYS A 122 -18.34 -1.45 -15.51
CA LYS A 122 -19.63 -0.82 -15.82
C LYS A 122 -20.08 0.09 -14.72
N SER A 123 -19.17 0.51 -13.86
CA SER A 123 -19.45 1.41 -12.76
C SER A 123 -19.75 2.79 -13.29
N GLU A 124 -20.90 3.32 -12.96
CA GLU A 124 -21.25 4.74 -13.20
C GLU A 124 -20.41 5.69 -12.34
N ALA A 125 -19.71 5.18 -11.34
CA ALA A 125 -18.90 5.94 -10.40
C ALA A 125 -17.42 6.05 -10.78
N GLY A 126 -17.07 5.88 -12.04
CA GLY A 126 -15.70 6.06 -12.51
C GLY A 126 -14.74 4.95 -12.09
N GLY A 127 -15.26 3.76 -11.85
CA GLY A 127 -14.44 2.60 -11.60
C GLY A 127 -13.47 2.36 -12.74
N HIS A 128 -12.42 1.71 -12.42
CA HIS A 128 -11.26 1.31 -13.18
C HIS A 128 -11.32 1.56 -14.70
N THR A 129 -10.63 2.58 -15.17
CA THR A 129 -10.42 2.86 -16.59
C THR A 129 -9.16 2.16 -17.12
N GLY A 130 -8.82 1.01 -16.57
CA GLY A 130 -7.71 0.21 -17.06
C GLY A 130 -7.91 -0.10 -18.53
N THR A 131 -7.02 0.37 -19.36
CA THR A 131 -6.90 -0.01 -20.78
C THR A 131 -6.26 -1.39 -20.89
N SER A 132 -6.68 -2.36 -20.09
CA SER A 132 -6.28 -3.72 -20.31
C SER A 132 -6.83 -4.14 -21.68
N THR A 133 -5.94 -4.44 -22.59
CA THR A 133 -6.26 -5.02 -23.89
C THR A 133 -6.71 -6.46 -23.75
N ASP A 134 -6.71 -7.00 -22.52
CA ASP A 134 -7.17 -8.34 -22.21
C ASP A 134 -8.24 -8.28 -21.10
N PRO A 135 -9.52 -8.16 -21.49
CA PRO A 135 -10.64 -7.98 -20.56
C PRO A 135 -11.02 -9.27 -19.81
N LEU A 136 -10.26 -10.34 -19.93
CA LEU A 136 -10.70 -11.68 -19.54
C LEU A 136 -9.86 -12.32 -18.43
N GLN A 137 -8.86 -11.64 -17.89
CA GLN A 137 -7.88 -12.32 -17.03
C GLN A 137 -8.05 -12.11 -15.52
N SER A 138 -8.80 -11.15 -15.06
CA SER A 138 -8.98 -10.98 -13.61
C SER A 138 -10.44 -11.23 -13.20
N GLY A 139 -10.61 -12.21 -12.34
CA GLY A 139 -11.86 -12.53 -11.68
C GLY A 139 -12.06 -11.73 -10.40
N SER A 140 -12.67 -12.36 -9.40
CA SER A 140 -12.79 -11.77 -8.06
C SER A 140 -11.46 -11.83 -7.32
N ASN A 141 -11.29 -10.91 -6.36
CA ASN A 141 -10.20 -10.96 -5.41
C ASN A 141 -10.75 -11.04 -3.99
N VAL A 142 -10.14 -11.87 -3.16
CA VAL A 142 -10.37 -11.92 -1.72
C VAL A 142 -9.04 -11.75 -1.02
N ASN A 143 -8.96 -10.83 -0.08
CA ASN A 143 -7.77 -10.66 0.71
C ASN A 143 -8.06 -10.41 2.19
N ILE A 144 -7.08 -10.72 3.04
CA ILE A 144 -7.16 -10.59 4.49
C ILE A 144 -5.86 -10.04 5.04
N ALA A 145 -5.97 -9.16 6.02
CA ALA A 145 -4.86 -8.71 6.84
C ALA A 145 -5.14 -8.91 8.33
N LEU A 146 -4.12 -9.34 9.05
CA LEU A 146 -4.11 -9.49 10.49
C LEU A 146 -3.01 -8.61 11.08
N LYS A 147 -3.35 -7.81 12.11
CA LYS A 147 -2.40 -7.03 12.90
C LYS A 147 -2.54 -7.42 14.36
N TYR A 148 -1.42 -7.65 15.02
CA TYR A 148 -1.39 -8.02 16.43
C TYR A 148 -0.31 -7.23 17.17
N ALA A 149 -0.74 -6.33 18.07
CA ALA A 149 0.14 -5.73 19.04
C ALA A 149 0.36 -6.70 20.19
N VAL A 150 1.60 -7.10 20.44
CA VAL A 150 1.94 -8.13 21.44
C VAL A 150 1.88 -7.52 22.84
N PRO A 151 0.89 -7.90 23.69
CA PRO A 151 0.68 -7.22 24.97
C PRO A 151 1.86 -7.35 25.95
N GLU A 152 2.60 -8.48 25.87
CA GLU A 152 3.72 -8.78 26.75
C GLU A 152 5.02 -8.09 26.32
N MET A 153 5.04 -7.44 25.13
CA MET A 153 6.20 -6.77 24.57
C MET A 153 5.78 -5.43 23.96
N ASP A 154 5.74 -4.42 24.82
CA ASP A 154 5.33 -3.07 24.41
C ASP A 154 6.11 -2.60 23.18
N GLY A 155 5.39 -2.07 22.19
CA GLY A 155 5.94 -1.61 20.93
C GLY A 155 6.17 -2.70 19.87
N LEU A 156 5.94 -4.00 20.16
CA LEU A 156 6.02 -5.06 19.16
C LEU A 156 4.67 -5.27 18.48
N GLU A 157 4.68 -5.20 17.15
CA GLU A 157 3.53 -5.48 16.29
C GLU A 157 3.90 -6.52 15.23
N LEU A 158 3.05 -7.52 15.08
CA LEU A 158 3.12 -8.54 14.03
C LEU A 158 2.01 -8.31 13.01
N ARG A 159 2.31 -8.52 11.73
CA ARG A 159 1.36 -8.38 10.63
C ARG A 159 1.48 -9.57 9.70
N ILE A 160 0.35 -10.07 9.23
CA ILE A 160 0.29 -11.14 8.24
C ILE A 160 -0.86 -10.82 7.29
N GLY A 161 -0.67 -11.03 6.00
CA GLY A 161 -1.72 -10.86 5.00
C GLY A 161 -1.62 -11.89 3.89
N ALA A 162 -2.77 -12.20 3.31
CA ALA A 162 -2.87 -13.08 2.15
C ALA A 162 -3.93 -12.53 1.19
N SER A 163 -3.70 -12.74 -0.11
CA SER A 163 -4.60 -12.36 -1.19
C SER A 163 -4.68 -13.49 -2.21
N GLU A 164 -5.84 -13.65 -2.83
CA GLU A 164 -6.06 -14.56 -3.96
C GLU A 164 -6.95 -13.86 -4.98
N THR A 165 -6.50 -13.86 -6.23
CA THR A 165 -7.23 -13.30 -7.37
C THR A 165 -7.56 -14.41 -8.33
N ASP A 166 -8.85 -14.68 -8.51
CA ASP A 166 -9.35 -15.67 -9.48
C ASP A 166 -8.93 -15.28 -10.89
N ASN A 167 -8.49 -16.26 -11.67
CA ASN A 167 -8.28 -16.07 -13.09
C ASN A 167 -9.52 -16.56 -13.87
N THR A 168 -10.03 -15.73 -14.77
CA THR A 168 -11.21 -16.10 -15.56
C THR A 168 -10.90 -17.07 -16.71
N ASP A 169 -9.63 -17.28 -17.04
CA ASP A 169 -9.17 -18.30 -17.97
C ASP A 169 -8.87 -19.60 -17.19
N ALA A 170 -9.71 -20.60 -17.36
CA ALA A 170 -9.56 -21.91 -16.70
C ALA A 170 -8.25 -22.66 -17.04
N THR A 171 -7.44 -22.15 -17.96
CA THR A 171 -6.12 -22.71 -18.30
C THR A 171 -4.97 -22.03 -17.58
N VAL A 172 -5.25 -20.96 -16.82
CA VAL A 172 -4.31 -20.18 -16.02
C VAL A 172 -4.66 -20.37 -14.55
N ASN A 173 -3.66 -20.56 -13.70
CA ASN A 173 -3.88 -20.63 -12.27
C ASN A 173 -4.25 -19.25 -11.71
N ASP A 174 -4.79 -19.23 -10.50
CA ASP A 174 -5.08 -17.99 -9.79
C ASP A 174 -3.79 -17.32 -9.30
N ASP A 175 -3.81 -15.99 -9.21
CA ASP A 175 -2.71 -15.23 -8.62
C ASP A 175 -2.85 -15.24 -7.10
N SER A 176 -1.75 -15.37 -6.37
CA SER A 176 -1.77 -15.38 -4.91
C SER A 176 -0.63 -14.58 -4.31
N GLU A 177 -0.89 -14.01 -3.15
CA GLU A 177 0.06 -13.21 -2.40
C GLU A 177 0.07 -13.60 -0.94
N LEU A 178 1.25 -13.54 -0.34
CA LEU A 178 1.46 -13.74 1.09
C LEU A 178 2.46 -12.72 1.61
N THR A 179 2.13 -12.06 2.71
CA THR A 179 3.06 -11.15 3.39
C THR A 179 3.12 -11.42 4.88
N ALA A 180 4.28 -11.20 5.48
CA ALA A 180 4.47 -11.17 6.91
C ALA A 180 5.43 -10.05 7.29
N ALA A 181 5.11 -9.32 8.35
CA ALA A 181 5.94 -8.23 8.83
C ALA A 181 6.02 -8.20 10.35
N VAL A 182 7.13 -7.66 10.83
CA VAL A 182 7.36 -7.35 12.23
C VAL A 182 7.83 -5.90 12.35
N ARG A 183 7.25 -5.19 13.30
CA ARG A 183 7.63 -3.83 13.65
C ARG A 183 7.85 -3.75 15.16
N TYR A 184 8.95 -3.13 15.57
CA TYR A 184 9.27 -2.97 16.99
C TYR A 184 9.72 -1.53 17.29
N ALA A 185 8.98 -0.87 18.17
CA ALA A 185 9.26 0.47 18.64
C ALA A 185 9.80 0.41 20.07
N VAL A 186 10.99 0.96 20.32
CA VAL A 186 11.59 1.03 21.63
C VAL A 186 12.23 2.42 21.85
N GLY A 187 11.70 3.17 22.81
CA GLY A 187 12.09 4.56 23.01
C GLY A 187 11.85 5.40 21.75
N SER A 188 12.91 6.03 21.25
CA SER A 188 12.86 6.86 20.04
C SER A 188 13.17 6.11 18.74
N VAL A 189 13.44 4.80 18.80
CA VAL A 189 13.80 3.98 17.65
C VAL A 189 12.65 3.06 17.27
N THR A 190 12.34 2.95 15.98
CA THR A 190 11.47 1.94 15.44
C THR A 190 12.22 1.17 14.35
N VAL A 191 12.16 -0.15 14.40
CA VAL A 191 12.70 -1.04 13.36
C VAL A 191 11.57 -1.85 12.74
N GLY A 192 11.70 -2.24 11.48
CA GLY A 192 10.74 -3.06 10.78
C GLY A 192 11.38 -3.97 9.75
N TYR A 193 10.74 -5.10 9.54
CA TYR A 193 11.06 -6.05 8.46
C TYR A 193 9.75 -6.60 7.89
N GLN A 194 9.71 -6.72 6.58
CA GLN A 194 8.60 -7.33 5.84
C GLN A 194 9.15 -8.27 4.77
N GLN A 195 8.48 -9.40 4.60
CA GLN A 195 8.69 -10.34 3.51
C GLN A 195 7.35 -10.58 2.81
N SER A 196 7.33 -10.43 1.50
CA SER A 196 6.16 -10.72 0.67
C SER A 196 6.54 -11.64 -0.48
N GLU A 197 5.62 -12.50 -0.87
CA GLU A 197 5.73 -13.42 -2.00
C GLU A 197 4.49 -13.24 -2.87
N ILE A 198 4.70 -12.95 -4.15
CA ILE A 198 3.67 -12.83 -5.16
C ILE A 198 3.86 -13.96 -6.16
N GLN A 199 2.84 -14.77 -6.34
CA GLN A 199 2.82 -15.85 -7.32
C GLN A 199 1.81 -15.52 -8.42
N SER A 200 2.30 -15.34 -9.64
CA SER A 200 1.44 -15.18 -10.79
C SER A 200 0.95 -16.54 -11.30
N GLY A 201 -0.33 -16.63 -11.59
CA GLY A 201 -0.93 -17.80 -12.21
C GLY A 201 -0.48 -18.06 -13.64
N THR A 202 0.06 -17.06 -14.33
CA THR A 202 0.56 -17.21 -15.69
C THR A 202 2.04 -17.59 -15.70
N ALA A 203 2.38 -18.70 -16.35
CA ALA A 203 3.78 -19.14 -16.51
C ALA A 203 4.68 -18.13 -17.26
N ALA A 204 4.12 -17.12 -17.89
CA ALA A 204 4.84 -16.08 -18.61
C ALA A 204 5.09 -14.82 -17.76
N THR A 205 4.48 -14.73 -16.58
CA THR A 205 4.65 -13.61 -15.65
C THR A 205 5.51 -14.07 -14.49
N ALA A 206 6.50 -13.28 -14.15
CA ALA A 206 7.40 -13.61 -13.05
C ALA A 206 6.65 -13.62 -11.71
N GLY A 207 6.98 -14.58 -10.86
CA GLY A 207 6.72 -14.44 -9.43
C GLY A 207 7.67 -13.42 -8.82
N GLU A 208 7.31 -12.83 -7.70
CA GLU A 208 8.13 -11.83 -7.02
C GLU A 208 8.32 -12.19 -5.55
N SER A 209 9.52 -11.95 -5.04
CA SER A 209 9.85 -12.06 -3.62
C SER A 209 10.41 -10.74 -3.15
N VAL A 210 9.65 -10.04 -2.30
CA VAL A 210 10.00 -8.71 -1.81
C VAL A 210 10.43 -8.76 -0.36
N GLN A 211 11.58 -8.15 -0.08
CA GLN A 211 12.11 -7.93 1.26
C GLN A 211 12.25 -6.45 1.52
N ALA A 212 11.59 -5.95 2.55
CA ALA A 212 11.73 -4.58 3.00
C ALA A 212 12.21 -4.55 4.45
N TYR A 213 13.14 -3.66 4.78
CA TYR A 213 13.57 -3.41 6.15
C TYR A 213 13.98 -1.96 6.35
N GLY A 214 13.70 -1.45 7.53
CA GLY A 214 13.96 -0.06 7.83
C GLY A 214 14.15 0.22 9.31
N VAL A 215 14.73 1.37 9.57
CA VAL A 215 14.86 1.95 10.89
C VAL A 215 14.50 3.42 10.84
N ALA A 216 13.64 3.85 11.76
CA ALA A 216 13.33 5.27 12.00
C ALA A 216 13.77 5.68 13.39
N PHE A 217 14.25 6.90 13.51
CA PHE A 217 14.71 7.50 14.76
C PHE A 217 14.11 8.88 14.94
N ASN A 218 13.35 9.06 16.03
CA ASN A 218 12.88 10.36 16.48
C ASN A 218 13.99 11.04 17.26
N VAL A 219 14.70 11.96 16.60
CA VAL A 219 15.80 12.73 17.21
C VAL A 219 15.29 13.61 18.35
N ASN A 220 14.12 14.20 18.15
CA ASN A 220 13.34 14.97 19.12
C ASN A 220 11.89 15.08 18.63
N ASP A 221 11.05 15.84 19.33
CA ASP A 221 9.62 16.03 19.04
C ASP A 221 9.35 16.64 17.65
N SER A 222 10.35 17.26 17.03
CA SER A 222 10.20 17.95 15.74
C SER A 222 10.96 17.28 14.60
N LEU A 223 11.97 16.47 14.88
CA LEU A 223 12.85 15.88 13.85
C LEU A 223 12.85 14.36 13.94
N SER A 224 12.51 13.72 12.83
CA SER A 224 12.71 12.29 12.62
C SER A 224 13.60 12.04 11.40
N VAL A 225 14.34 10.95 11.45
CA VAL A 225 15.17 10.45 10.34
C VAL A 225 14.94 8.97 10.16
N SER A 226 15.11 8.46 8.94
CA SER A 226 15.00 7.02 8.68
C SER A 226 15.94 6.58 7.58
N TYR A 227 16.20 5.27 7.58
CA TYR A 227 16.86 4.55 6.51
C TYR A 227 16.08 3.28 6.21
N ALA A 228 15.81 3.04 4.93
CA ALA A 228 15.06 1.88 4.47
C ALA A 228 15.71 1.25 3.24
N VAL A 229 15.47 -0.04 3.07
CA VAL A 229 15.94 -0.84 1.94
C VAL A 229 14.80 -1.74 1.50
N ASN A 230 14.51 -1.73 0.19
CA ASN A 230 13.64 -2.70 -0.45
C ASN A 230 14.45 -3.53 -1.44
N LYS A 231 14.12 -4.80 -1.57
CA LYS A 231 14.67 -5.72 -2.56
C LYS A 231 13.52 -6.48 -3.18
N ASN A 232 13.40 -6.42 -4.49
CA ASN A 232 12.46 -7.23 -5.25
C ASN A 232 13.26 -8.23 -6.11
N LYS A 233 13.09 -9.51 -5.83
CA LYS A 233 13.61 -10.57 -6.69
C LYS A 233 12.49 -11.00 -7.62
N GLN A 234 12.67 -10.72 -8.90
CA GLN A 234 11.80 -11.23 -9.97
C GLN A 234 12.27 -12.63 -10.36
N ASP A 235 11.38 -13.61 -10.24
CA ASP A 235 11.59 -14.98 -10.70
C ASP A 235 11.02 -15.15 -12.10
N ASN A 236 11.88 -15.10 -13.09
CA ASN A 236 11.53 -15.24 -14.50
C ASN A 236 11.44 -16.72 -14.96
N THR A 237 11.05 -17.62 -14.08
CA THR A 237 10.91 -19.05 -14.37
C THR A 237 9.97 -19.26 -15.58
N GLY A 238 10.51 -19.84 -16.64
CA GLY A 238 9.77 -20.09 -17.90
C GLY A 238 9.95 -19.02 -18.97
N THR A 239 10.66 -17.93 -18.72
CA THR A 239 11.07 -16.96 -19.72
C THR A 239 12.55 -17.14 -20.09
N ALA A 240 13.00 -16.55 -21.21
CA ALA A 240 14.41 -16.54 -21.58
C ALA A 240 15.22 -15.47 -20.79
N ALA A 241 14.55 -14.68 -19.95
CA ALA A 241 15.16 -13.65 -19.14
C ALA A 241 15.79 -14.27 -17.88
N ALA A 242 16.93 -13.73 -17.45
CA ALA A 242 17.54 -14.13 -16.18
C ALA A 242 16.79 -13.46 -15.01
N ASP A 243 16.80 -14.13 -13.85
CA ASP A 243 16.32 -13.53 -12.61
C ASP A 243 17.12 -12.26 -12.31
N VAL A 244 16.40 -11.20 -11.94
CA VAL A 244 17.00 -9.92 -11.54
C VAL A 244 16.55 -9.61 -10.12
N THR A 245 17.44 -9.08 -9.30
CA THR A 245 17.10 -8.56 -7.99
C THR A 245 17.29 -7.05 -7.99
N GLU A 246 16.20 -6.35 -8.12
CA GLU A 246 16.15 -4.91 -7.94
C GLU A 246 16.41 -4.56 -6.48
N LYS A 247 17.00 -3.42 -6.24
CA LYS A 247 17.26 -2.93 -4.88
C LYS A 247 17.11 -1.43 -4.84
N SER A 248 16.30 -0.92 -3.91
CA SER A 248 16.29 0.48 -3.54
C SER A 248 16.82 0.71 -2.13
N THR A 249 17.36 1.89 -1.90
CA THR A 249 17.80 2.38 -0.59
C THR A 249 17.37 3.83 -0.45
N GLY A 250 16.82 4.18 0.71
CA GLY A 250 16.35 5.54 0.97
C GLY A 250 16.85 6.07 2.31
N ILE A 251 17.24 7.33 2.32
CA ILE A 251 17.50 8.12 3.53
C ILE A 251 16.50 9.25 3.56
N MET A 252 15.72 9.35 4.64
CA MET A 252 14.66 10.36 4.76
C MET A 252 14.80 11.13 6.04
N ALA A 253 14.33 12.38 6.02
CA ALA A 253 14.19 13.22 7.18
C ALA A 253 12.89 14.02 7.12
N ALA A 254 12.24 14.20 8.26
CA ALA A 254 11.07 15.07 8.42
C ALA A 254 11.29 16.01 9.60
N TYR A 255 11.08 17.31 9.37
CA TYR A 255 11.16 18.34 10.38
C TYR A 255 9.87 19.14 10.42
N THR A 256 9.22 19.16 11.59
CA THR A 256 7.97 19.87 11.80
C THR A 256 8.20 21.05 12.75
N MET A 257 7.77 22.24 12.34
CA MET A 257 7.86 23.48 13.09
C MET A 257 6.50 24.20 13.08
N GLY A 258 5.74 24.02 14.14
CA GLY A 258 4.37 24.54 14.23
C GLY A 258 3.48 23.94 13.14
N SER A 259 2.94 24.79 12.26
CA SER A 259 2.09 24.39 11.15
C SER A 259 2.84 24.09 9.85
N ALA A 260 4.18 24.11 9.85
CA ALA A 260 5.02 23.79 8.69
C ALA A 260 5.75 22.47 8.90
N SER A 261 5.78 21.63 7.86
CA SER A 261 6.57 20.40 7.84
C SER A 261 7.42 20.35 6.58
N LEU A 262 8.74 20.30 6.77
CA LEU A 262 9.72 20.09 5.71
C LEU A 262 10.17 18.64 5.72
N ARG A 263 10.10 17.98 4.55
CA ARG A 263 10.47 16.58 4.38
C ARG A 263 11.47 16.45 3.24
N VAL A 264 12.39 15.53 3.41
CA VAL A 264 13.42 15.24 2.40
C VAL A 264 13.58 13.74 2.29
N ALA A 265 13.63 13.23 1.07
CA ALA A 265 13.98 11.85 0.75
C ALA A 265 15.06 11.83 -0.33
N HIS A 266 16.08 11.00 -0.14
CA HIS A 266 17.05 10.66 -1.17
C HIS A 266 17.05 9.14 -1.35
N ASN A 267 16.62 8.71 -2.52
CA ASN A 267 16.45 7.31 -2.89
C ASN A 267 17.41 6.94 -4.01
N GLU A 268 17.99 5.75 -3.91
CA GLU A 268 18.86 5.18 -4.95
C GLU A 268 18.33 3.79 -5.34
N GLY A 269 18.15 3.56 -6.65
CA GLY A 269 17.76 2.28 -7.25
C GLY A 269 18.93 1.61 -7.98
N LYS A 270 19.01 0.29 -7.89
CA LYS A 270 19.94 -0.58 -8.63
C LYS A 270 19.18 -1.69 -9.30
N ASP A 271 19.66 -2.06 -10.49
CA ASP A 271 19.04 -3.06 -11.37
C ASP A 271 17.57 -2.72 -11.68
N VAL A 272 17.29 -1.42 -11.83
CA VAL A 272 15.94 -0.86 -11.93
C VAL A 272 15.23 -1.33 -13.20
N ASN A 273 13.90 -1.47 -13.10
CA ASN A 273 13.01 -1.99 -14.16
C ASN A 273 13.44 -3.38 -14.68
N GLY A 274 13.98 -4.24 -13.82
CA GLY A 274 14.45 -5.57 -14.20
C GLY A 274 15.69 -5.58 -15.09
N VAL A 275 16.43 -4.47 -15.21
CA VAL A 275 17.60 -4.36 -16.09
C VAL A 275 18.89 -4.38 -15.28
N ALA A 276 19.62 -5.49 -15.37
CA ALA A 276 20.88 -5.67 -14.67
C ALA A 276 21.89 -4.53 -14.96
N GLY A 277 22.39 -3.90 -13.90
CA GLY A 277 23.34 -2.78 -13.95
C GLY A 277 22.70 -1.42 -14.20
N ALA A 278 21.40 -1.32 -14.43
CA ALA A 278 20.70 -0.05 -14.49
C ALA A 278 20.62 0.60 -13.10
N THR A 279 20.75 1.91 -13.03
CA THR A 279 20.66 2.67 -11.78
C THR A 279 19.79 3.90 -11.98
N ASP A 280 19.10 4.30 -10.91
CA ASP A 280 18.34 5.54 -10.85
C ASP A 280 18.54 6.20 -9.49
N ASP A 281 18.35 7.50 -9.39
CA ASP A 281 18.39 8.24 -8.16
C ASP A 281 17.33 9.35 -8.13
N ASN A 282 16.76 9.59 -6.96
CA ASN A 282 15.76 10.63 -6.74
C ASN A 282 16.07 11.42 -5.47
N LEU A 283 16.00 12.73 -5.56
CA LEU A 283 16.00 13.63 -4.41
C LEU A 283 14.70 14.42 -4.40
N GLU A 284 13.91 14.20 -3.37
CA GLU A 284 12.66 14.91 -3.18
C GLU A 284 12.71 15.81 -1.94
N VAL A 285 12.15 17.01 -2.08
CA VAL A 285 11.95 17.96 -0.97
C VAL A 285 10.49 18.41 -0.99
N SER A 286 9.79 18.17 0.10
CA SER A 286 8.37 18.54 0.26
C SER A 286 8.20 19.53 1.39
N LEU A 287 7.40 20.57 1.17
CA LEU A 287 6.94 21.51 2.19
C LEU A 287 5.42 21.44 2.30
N SER A 288 4.94 21.06 3.46
CA SER A 288 3.52 21.06 3.82
C SER A 288 3.21 22.16 4.81
N LEU A 289 2.13 22.89 4.57
CA LEU A 289 1.62 23.94 5.45
C LEU A 289 0.18 23.61 5.87
N SER A 290 -0.09 23.62 7.18
CA SER A 290 -1.44 23.46 7.73
C SER A 290 -1.89 24.75 8.43
N PHE A 291 -3.16 25.14 8.23
CA PHE A 291 -3.73 26.37 8.81
C PHE A 291 -5.19 26.18 9.18
#